data_2eea10703882b4482d964af9398cbe44
#
_entry.id   2eea10703882b4482d964af9398cbe44
#
_cell.length_a   1.000
_cell.length_b   1.000
_cell.length_c   1.000
_cell.angle_alpha   90.00
_cell.angle_beta   90.00
_cell.angle_gamma   90.00
#
_symmetry.space_group_name_H-M   'P 1'
#
loop_
_entity.id
_entity.type
_entity.pdbx_description
1 polymer ?
#
loop_
_entity_poly.entity_id
_entity_poly.type
_entity_poly.pdbx_seq_one_letter_code
_entity_poly.pdbx_strand_id
1 'polypeptide(L)'
;MRFQTWRKLWLNLAIAEKELGLPISDEAIKQMSDNLTIDEDQMKIAAEEEKRRRHDVMAHVHTFGVVAPEAAGIIHLGATSCFVTDNADLIFLREGLNMVIEKIAITIDRFTAFADKYRDLPTLGFTHFQPAQLTTVGKRATLWIQELLWDLRNLTRARDDLGFRGVKGTTGTQASFLALFDGDHDKVEALDKRVTELLGFPYAYPVSSQTYSRKIDNDVVLALSNFGSTVHKIATDIRLLAHLKEVEEPFEKDQIGSSAMAYKRNPMRSERACSLARHLISLSQDVLNTSAVQWFERTLDDSAIRRISLPSAFLTADILLSILQNISEGLVVYPAIIGRRISQELPFMATENIIMAIVKKGGDRQECHEKIRVLSHEAGREVKEFGRENDLIERVKKDSFFAPIVNDLDKLLDPKSFVGRAPEQVDSFILNWVKPALQPHQEVISNAKAAQLNV
;
A
#
# COMPACT_ATOMS: atom_id res chain seq x y z
N MET A 1 5.50 -16.73 18.18
CA MET A 1 5.44 -15.26 18.21
C MET A 1 4.41 -14.74 19.23
N ARG A 2 3.09 -14.95 19.05
CA ARG A 2 2.02 -14.39 19.92
C ARG A 2 2.27 -14.63 21.43
N PHE A 3 2.47 -15.85 21.86
CA PHE A 3 2.63 -16.19 23.27
C PHE A 3 3.97 -15.79 23.85
N GLN A 4 5.02 -15.68 23.04
CA GLN A 4 6.28 -15.06 23.43
C GLN A 4 6.09 -13.56 23.75
N THR A 5 5.26 -12.88 22.94
CA THR A 5 4.92 -11.48 23.21
C THR A 5 4.14 -11.33 24.50
N TRP A 6 3.22 -12.25 24.82
CA TRP A 6 2.55 -12.27 26.11
C TRP A 6 3.52 -12.44 27.29
N ARG A 7 4.50 -13.37 27.19
CA ARG A 7 5.54 -13.53 28.21
C ARG A 7 6.40 -12.26 28.34
N LYS A 8 6.75 -11.64 27.24
CA LYS A 8 7.47 -10.38 27.26
C LYS A 8 6.67 -9.26 27.94
N LEU A 9 5.36 -9.19 27.72
CA LEU A 9 4.47 -8.24 28.39
C LEU A 9 4.44 -8.49 29.91
N TRP A 10 4.27 -9.72 30.35
CA TRP A 10 4.29 -10.09 31.78
C TRP A 10 5.65 -9.81 32.42
N LEU A 11 6.75 -10.11 31.73
CA LEU A 11 8.09 -9.79 32.22
C LEU A 11 8.27 -8.28 32.45
N ASN A 12 7.88 -7.47 31.46
CA ASN A 12 8.03 -6.01 31.58
C ASN A 12 7.10 -5.40 32.63
N LEU A 13 5.91 -5.98 32.83
CA LEU A 13 5.04 -5.61 33.95
C LEU A 13 5.72 -5.90 35.29
N ALA A 14 6.24 -7.12 35.48
CA ALA A 14 6.90 -7.52 36.73
C ALA A 14 8.18 -6.69 37.00
N ILE A 15 8.96 -6.33 35.98
CA ILE A 15 10.11 -5.44 36.08
C ILE A 15 9.66 -4.08 36.60
N ALA A 16 8.67 -3.47 35.99
CA ALA A 16 8.18 -2.13 36.37
C ALA A 16 7.54 -2.14 37.77
N GLU A 17 6.79 -3.16 38.12
CA GLU A 17 6.20 -3.37 39.46
C GLU A 17 7.29 -3.48 40.54
N LYS A 18 8.38 -4.21 40.26
CA LYS A 18 9.55 -4.34 41.14
C LYS A 18 10.25 -3.01 41.29
N GLU A 19 10.53 -2.28 40.21
CA GLU A 19 11.18 -0.96 40.22
C GLU A 19 10.40 0.02 41.11
N LEU A 20 9.07 -0.13 41.19
CA LEU A 20 8.18 0.74 41.99
C LEU A 20 7.95 0.21 43.42
N GLY A 21 8.63 -0.85 43.82
CA GLY A 21 8.72 -1.31 45.21
C GLY A 21 7.82 -2.48 45.57
N LEU A 22 7.19 -3.16 44.63
CA LEU A 22 6.52 -4.42 44.94
C LEU A 22 7.53 -5.54 45.24
N PRO A 23 7.19 -6.49 46.12
CA PRO A 23 8.12 -7.52 46.60
C PRO A 23 8.32 -8.63 45.55
N ILE A 24 8.98 -8.32 44.45
CA ILE A 24 9.31 -9.24 43.36
C ILE A 24 10.80 -9.53 43.39
N SER A 25 11.19 -10.81 43.49
CA SER A 25 12.59 -11.22 43.60
C SER A 25 13.36 -11.08 42.28
N ASP A 26 14.68 -10.92 42.37
CA ASP A 26 15.57 -10.95 41.18
C ASP A 26 15.49 -12.30 40.46
N GLU A 27 15.37 -13.39 41.23
CA GLU A 27 15.26 -14.74 40.67
C GLU A 27 13.96 -14.92 39.87
N ALA A 28 12.82 -14.37 40.31
CA ALA A 28 11.58 -14.40 39.57
C ALA A 28 11.74 -13.69 38.20
N ILE A 29 12.30 -12.49 38.18
CA ILE A 29 12.58 -11.74 36.95
C ILE A 29 13.52 -12.53 36.03
N LYS A 30 14.59 -13.12 36.59
CA LYS A 30 15.55 -13.91 35.84
C LYS A 30 14.88 -15.12 35.18
N GLN A 31 14.12 -15.90 35.93
CA GLN A 31 13.40 -17.08 35.39
C GLN A 31 12.39 -16.69 34.30
N MET A 32 11.67 -15.59 34.45
CA MET A 32 10.79 -15.09 33.40
C MET A 32 11.59 -14.70 32.14
N SER A 33 12.73 -14.01 32.31
CA SER A 33 13.59 -13.60 31.19
C SER A 33 14.17 -14.78 30.43
N ASP A 34 14.63 -15.80 31.15
CA ASP A 34 15.24 -16.99 30.57
C ASP A 34 14.23 -17.88 29.82
N ASN A 35 12.92 -17.72 30.10
CA ASN A 35 11.84 -18.56 29.57
C ASN A 35 10.85 -17.81 28.67
N LEU A 36 11.27 -16.80 27.92
CA LEU A 36 10.38 -16.09 26.97
C LEU A 36 9.98 -16.94 25.78
N THR A 37 10.84 -17.83 25.31
CA THR A 37 10.55 -18.76 24.22
C THR A 37 9.66 -19.92 24.71
N ILE A 38 8.70 -20.32 23.89
CA ILE A 38 7.77 -21.42 24.17
C ILE A 38 8.10 -22.56 23.21
N ASP A 39 8.37 -23.73 23.74
CA ASP A 39 8.57 -24.96 23.00
C ASP A 39 7.26 -25.77 22.82
N GLU A 40 7.34 -26.89 22.11
CA GLU A 40 6.20 -27.73 21.83
C GLU A 40 5.59 -28.37 23.09
N ASP A 41 6.40 -28.71 24.09
CA ASP A 41 5.91 -29.35 25.31
C ASP A 41 5.15 -28.35 26.19
N GLN A 42 5.64 -27.10 26.26
CA GLN A 42 4.94 -26.01 26.90
C GLN A 42 3.63 -25.66 26.17
N MET A 43 3.59 -25.78 24.84
CA MET A 43 2.34 -25.60 24.07
C MET A 43 1.33 -26.71 24.37
N LYS A 44 1.76 -27.98 24.63
CA LYS A 44 0.86 -29.07 25.07
C LYS A 44 0.28 -28.78 26.45
N ILE A 45 1.14 -28.33 27.41
CA ILE A 45 0.67 -27.93 28.75
C ILE A 45 -0.38 -26.83 28.64
N ALA A 46 -0.11 -25.79 27.84
CA ALA A 46 -1.05 -24.69 27.64
C ALA A 46 -2.38 -25.18 27.05
N ALA A 47 -2.35 -26.07 26.05
CA ALA A 47 -3.56 -26.64 25.43
C ALA A 47 -4.41 -27.48 26.41
N GLU A 48 -3.78 -28.27 27.25
CA GLU A 48 -4.46 -29.05 28.29
C GLU A 48 -5.10 -28.12 29.34
N GLU A 49 -4.36 -27.11 29.81
CA GLU A 49 -4.88 -26.16 30.77
C GLU A 49 -6.02 -25.32 30.17
N GLU A 50 -5.92 -24.90 28.90
CA GLU A 50 -6.99 -24.18 28.23
C GLU A 50 -8.25 -25.04 28.08
N LYS A 51 -8.08 -26.30 27.73
CA LYS A 51 -9.20 -27.24 27.67
C LYS A 51 -9.91 -27.43 29.04
N ARG A 52 -9.13 -27.39 30.13
CA ARG A 52 -9.64 -27.50 31.49
C ARG A 52 -10.27 -26.21 32.01
N ARG A 53 -9.57 -25.09 31.83
CA ARG A 53 -9.97 -23.78 32.39
C ARG A 53 -10.93 -23.01 31.49
N ARG A 54 -10.98 -23.33 30.19
CA ARG A 54 -11.73 -22.60 29.15
C ARG A 54 -11.32 -21.14 29.07
N HIS A 55 -10.04 -20.85 29.28
CA HIS A 55 -9.47 -19.52 29.29
C HIS A 55 -7.99 -19.56 28.85
N ASP A 56 -7.72 -19.03 27.68
CA ASP A 56 -6.40 -19.05 27.03
C ASP A 56 -5.32 -18.31 27.83
N VAL A 57 -5.58 -17.08 28.26
CA VAL A 57 -4.58 -16.28 29.01
C VAL A 57 -4.21 -16.96 30.31
N MET A 58 -5.18 -17.49 31.08
CA MET A 58 -4.89 -18.19 32.33
C MET A 58 -4.18 -19.53 32.14
N ALA A 59 -4.40 -20.19 31.00
CA ALA A 59 -3.63 -21.38 30.62
C ALA A 59 -2.15 -21.03 30.38
N HIS A 60 -1.87 -19.93 29.71
CA HIS A 60 -0.51 -19.46 29.47
C HIS A 60 0.15 -18.87 30.72
N VAL A 61 -0.59 -18.24 31.65
CA VAL A 61 -0.07 -17.85 32.98
C VAL A 61 0.41 -19.08 33.73
N HIS A 62 -0.40 -20.15 33.77
CA HIS A 62 -0.01 -21.40 34.41
C HIS A 62 1.24 -22.00 33.75
N THR A 63 1.23 -22.15 32.43
CA THR A 63 2.37 -22.70 31.68
C THR A 63 3.66 -21.92 31.90
N PHE A 64 3.56 -20.61 31.98
CA PHE A 64 4.74 -19.77 32.28
C PHE A 64 5.23 -19.97 33.72
N GLY A 65 4.30 -20.11 34.67
CA GLY A 65 4.65 -20.44 36.07
C GLY A 65 5.31 -21.81 36.26
N VAL A 66 5.00 -22.78 35.39
CA VAL A 66 5.68 -24.10 35.44
C VAL A 66 7.17 -24.00 35.14
N VAL A 67 7.56 -23.13 34.18
CA VAL A 67 8.96 -22.96 33.78
C VAL A 67 9.66 -21.81 34.52
N ALA A 68 8.90 -20.97 35.22
CA ALA A 68 9.38 -19.89 36.06
C ALA A 68 8.72 -19.96 37.46
N PRO A 69 9.02 -21.00 38.26
CA PRO A 69 8.30 -21.28 39.51
C PRO A 69 8.40 -20.15 40.55
N GLU A 70 9.54 -19.44 40.64
CA GLU A 70 9.70 -18.32 41.54
C GLU A 70 8.82 -17.11 41.14
N ALA A 71 8.43 -17.05 39.85
CA ALA A 71 7.56 -16.01 39.34
C ALA A 71 6.06 -16.43 39.35
N ALA A 72 5.73 -17.70 39.61
CA ALA A 72 4.38 -18.20 39.44
C ALA A 72 3.30 -17.40 40.20
N GLY A 73 3.63 -16.86 41.36
CA GLY A 73 2.73 -16.03 42.18
C GLY A 73 2.57 -14.59 41.75
N ILE A 74 3.42 -14.09 40.83
CA ILE A 74 3.42 -12.67 40.40
C ILE A 74 3.17 -12.48 38.90
N ILE A 75 3.14 -13.55 38.13
CA ILE A 75 2.78 -13.44 36.71
C ILE A 75 1.35 -12.92 36.61
N HIS A 76 1.15 -11.86 35.81
CA HIS A 76 -0.18 -11.25 35.60
C HIS A 76 -0.72 -10.49 36.81
N LEU A 77 0.14 -10.04 37.74
CA LEU A 77 -0.26 -9.36 38.96
C LEU A 77 -1.03 -8.07 38.64
N GLY A 78 -2.23 -7.90 39.22
CA GLY A 78 -3.10 -6.74 38.98
C GLY A 78 -3.70 -6.63 37.57
N ALA A 79 -3.24 -7.43 36.62
CA ALA A 79 -3.63 -7.32 35.22
C ALA A 79 -4.94 -8.04 34.89
N THR A 80 -5.55 -7.66 33.78
CA THR A 80 -6.63 -8.36 33.10
C THR A 80 -6.13 -9.03 31.82
N SER A 81 -6.89 -9.96 31.28
CA SER A 81 -6.52 -10.68 30.04
C SER A 81 -6.18 -9.72 28.88
N CYS A 82 -6.90 -8.63 28.75
CA CYS A 82 -6.64 -7.63 27.72
C CYS A 82 -5.32 -6.85 27.91
N PHE A 83 -4.66 -6.97 29.04
CA PHE A 83 -3.29 -6.47 29.18
C PHE A 83 -2.34 -7.15 28.17
N VAL A 84 -2.43 -8.47 28.03
CA VAL A 84 -1.57 -9.19 27.07
C VAL A 84 -2.19 -9.28 25.69
N THR A 85 -3.51 -9.48 25.55
CA THR A 85 -4.12 -9.63 24.22
C THR A 85 -4.11 -8.33 23.45
N ASP A 86 -4.56 -7.25 24.03
CA ASP A 86 -4.68 -5.95 23.36
C ASP A 86 -3.33 -5.26 23.14
N ASN A 87 -2.45 -5.28 24.14
CA ASN A 87 -1.11 -4.73 23.98
C ASN A 87 -0.28 -5.53 22.97
N ALA A 88 -0.42 -6.85 22.92
CA ALA A 88 0.23 -7.68 21.90
C ALA A 88 -0.31 -7.34 20.50
N ASP A 89 -1.61 -7.14 20.35
CA ASP A 89 -2.20 -6.74 19.06
C ASP A 89 -1.64 -5.40 18.58
N LEU A 90 -1.46 -4.40 19.46
CA LEU A 90 -0.83 -3.12 19.12
C LEU A 90 0.63 -3.29 18.67
N ILE A 91 1.39 -4.18 19.31
CA ILE A 91 2.75 -4.53 18.88
C ILE A 91 2.71 -5.14 17.48
N PHE A 92 1.79 -6.07 17.22
CA PHE A 92 1.66 -6.72 15.91
C PHE A 92 1.18 -5.76 14.82
N LEU A 93 0.28 -4.84 15.13
CA LEU A 93 -0.12 -3.78 14.20
C LEU A 93 1.08 -2.90 13.80
N ARG A 94 1.90 -2.50 14.78
CA ARG A 94 3.12 -1.71 14.52
C ARG A 94 4.12 -2.48 13.64
N GLU A 95 4.42 -3.72 13.98
CA GLU A 95 5.37 -4.54 13.23
C GLU A 95 4.84 -4.87 11.81
N GLY A 96 3.54 -5.16 11.70
CA GLY A 96 2.91 -5.36 10.40
C GLY A 96 2.96 -4.11 9.51
N LEU A 97 2.69 -2.93 10.08
CA LEU A 97 2.82 -1.67 9.37
C LEU A 97 4.27 -1.40 8.94
N ASN A 98 5.27 -1.68 9.78
CA ASN A 98 6.67 -1.56 9.40
C ASN A 98 6.99 -2.40 8.15
N MET A 99 6.56 -3.68 8.12
CA MET A 99 6.77 -4.56 6.97
C MET A 99 6.10 -4.03 5.70
N VAL A 100 4.87 -3.52 5.81
CA VAL A 100 4.13 -2.96 4.66
C VAL A 100 4.78 -1.66 4.17
N ILE A 101 5.22 -0.78 5.09
CA ILE A 101 5.92 0.47 4.78
C ILE A 101 7.24 0.21 4.04
N GLU A 102 8.02 -0.77 4.46
CA GLU A 102 9.25 -1.16 3.77
C GLU A 102 8.96 -1.66 2.35
N LYS A 103 7.98 -2.53 2.19
CA LYS A 103 7.62 -3.08 0.87
C LYS A 103 7.03 -2.04 -0.09
N ILE A 104 6.21 -1.11 0.40
CA ILE A 104 5.67 -0.04 -0.46
C ILE A 104 6.79 0.92 -0.90
N ALA A 105 7.78 1.20 -0.04
CA ALA A 105 8.94 2.01 -0.41
C ALA A 105 9.76 1.35 -1.52
N ILE A 106 10.00 0.03 -1.44
CA ILE A 106 10.64 -0.74 -2.50
C ILE A 106 9.83 -0.66 -3.81
N THR A 107 8.52 -0.86 -3.72
CA THR A 107 7.62 -0.82 -4.90
C THR A 107 7.64 0.55 -5.58
N ILE A 108 7.64 1.64 -4.80
CA ILE A 108 7.77 3.01 -5.31
C ILE A 108 9.10 3.19 -6.04
N ASP A 109 10.20 2.71 -5.47
CA ASP A 109 11.53 2.79 -6.11
C ASP A 109 11.55 2.08 -7.47
N ARG A 110 10.97 0.88 -7.56
CA ARG A 110 10.91 0.10 -8.82
C ARG A 110 10.06 0.80 -9.89
N PHE A 111 8.89 1.33 -9.53
CA PHE A 111 8.10 2.15 -10.46
C PHE A 111 8.80 3.45 -10.84
N THR A 112 9.59 4.03 -9.94
CA THR A 112 10.36 5.24 -10.22
C THR A 112 11.44 4.97 -11.27
N ALA A 113 12.15 3.85 -11.18
CA ALA A 113 13.11 3.43 -12.20
C ALA A 113 12.43 3.23 -13.57
N PHE A 114 11.22 2.67 -13.59
CA PHE A 114 10.42 2.55 -14.81
C PHE A 114 10.01 3.92 -15.37
N ALA A 115 9.52 4.82 -14.52
CA ALA A 115 9.12 6.17 -14.95
C ALA A 115 10.29 6.97 -15.51
N ASP A 116 11.46 6.90 -14.89
CA ASP A 116 12.69 7.56 -15.34
C ASP A 116 13.15 7.02 -16.71
N LYS A 117 13.16 5.69 -16.86
CA LYS A 117 13.55 5.02 -18.12
C LYS A 117 12.70 5.48 -19.31
N TYR A 118 11.43 5.73 -19.12
CA TYR A 118 10.47 6.04 -20.18
C TYR A 118 9.92 7.48 -20.10
N ARG A 119 10.65 8.38 -19.43
CA ARG A 119 10.22 9.78 -19.24
C ARG A 119 9.99 10.51 -20.54
N ASP A 120 10.76 10.22 -21.58
CA ASP A 120 10.73 10.87 -22.88
C ASP A 120 9.95 10.12 -23.95
N LEU A 121 9.38 8.93 -23.66
CA LEU A 121 8.67 8.13 -24.65
C LEU A 121 7.24 8.61 -24.81
N PRO A 122 6.89 9.28 -25.93
CA PRO A 122 5.53 9.73 -26.19
C PRO A 122 4.55 8.56 -26.26
N THR A 123 3.35 8.76 -25.74
CA THR A 123 2.23 7.82 -25.85
C THR A 123 0.91 8.59 -25.88
N LEU A 124 -0.15 7.98 -26.39
CA LEU A 124 -1.50 8.57 -26.36
C LEU A 124 -1.98 8.72 -24.91
N GLY A 125 -2.39 9.92 -24.54
CA GLY A 125 -3.19 10.15 -23.37
C GLY A 125 -4.66 9.86 -23.68
N PHE A 126 -5.39 9.34 -22.69
CA PHE A 126 -6.79 9.00 -22.82
C PHE A 126 -7.63 9.77 -21.82
N THR A 127 -8.71 10.39 -22.28
CA THR A 127 -9.81 10.88 -21.46
C THR A 127 -11.09 10.18 -21.92
N HIS A 128 -11.96 9.75 -21.00
CA HIS A 128 -13.14 8.93 -21.34
C HIS A 128 -12.79 7.68 -22.15
N PHE A 129 -11.57 7.18 -21.97
CA PHE A 129 -10.96 6.10 -22.75
C PHE A 129 -10.92 6.38 -24.26
N GLN A 130 -10.93 7.65 -24.65
CA GLN A 130 -10.72 8.10 -26.03
C GLN A 130 -9.37 8.80 -26.14
N PRO A 131 -8.69 8.68 -27.31
CA PRO A 131 -7.45 9.41 -27.55
C PRO A 131 -7.65 10.91 -27.32
N ALA A 132 -6.74 11.52 -26.56
CA ALA A 132 -6.68 12.94 -26.31
C ALA A 132 -5.29 13.46 -26.69
N GLN A 133 -4.73 14.38 -25.92
CA GLN A 133 -3.35 14.83 -26.16
C GLN A 133 -2.31 13.77 -25.81
N LEU A 134 -1.11 13.88 -26.36
CA LEU A 134 -0.01 13.01 -25.98
C LEU A 134 0.48 13.29 -24.56
N THR A 135 0.99 12.27 -23.95
CA THR A 135 1.78 12.28 -22.72
C THR A 135 3.02 11.44 -22.93
N THR A 136 3.74 11.08 -21.87
CA THR A 136 4.80 10.06 -21.94
C THR A 136 4.47 8.85 -21.07
N VAL A 137 5.07 7.71 -21.41
CA VAL A 137 4.93 6.48 -20.61
C VAL A 137 5.40 6.71 -19.18
N GLY A 138 6.53 7.40 -19.00
CA GLY A 138 7.05 7.74 -17.68
C GLY A 138 6.13 8.69 -16.91
N LYS A 139 5.55 9.70 -17.58
CA LYS A 139 4.59 10.62 -16.94
C LYS A 139 3.33 9.88 -16.47
N ARG A 140 2.83 8.91 -17.23
CA ARG A 140 1.72 8.06 -16.77
C ARG A 140 2.09 7.31 -15.50
N ALA A 141 3.29 6.71 -15.44
CA ALA A 141 3.76 6.00 -14.26
C ALA A 141 3.89 6.90 -13.03
N THR A 142 4.19 8.20 -13.17
CA THR A 142 4.22 9.12 -12.03
C THR A 142 2.86 9.29 -11.36
N LEU A 143 1.76 9.08 -12.06
CA LEU A 143 0.43 9.10 -11.45
C LEU A 143 0.27 7.93 -10.47
N TRP A 144 0.75 6.73 -10.82
CA TRP A 144 0.75 5.57 -9.95
C TRP A 144 1.65 5.79 -8.73
N ILE A 145 2.84 6.33 -8.96
CA ILE A 145 3.82 6.61 -7.90
C ILE A 145 3.27 7.64 -6.92
N GLN A 146 2.59 8.67 -7.40
CA GLN A 146 1.99 9.70 -6.54
C GLN A 146 0.95 9.12 -5.58
N GLU A 147 0.08 8.22 -6.05
CA GLU A 147 -0.89 7.54 -5.19
C GLU A 147 -0.19 6.64 -4.16
N LEU A 148 0.82 5.88 -4.57
CA LEU A 148 1.64 5.07 -3.65
C LEU A 148 2.38 5.93 -2.60
N LEU A 149 2.83 7.13 -2.93
CA LEU A 149 3.42 8.07 -1.96
C LEU A 149 2.40 8.53 -0.91
N TRP A 150 1.15 8.75 -1.31
CA TRP A 150 0.09 9.06 -0.36
C TRP A 150 -0.23 7.87 0.54
N ASP A 151 -0.20 6.66 0.02
CA ASP A 151 -0.36 5.44 0.81
C ASP A 151 0.80 5.25 1.79
N LEU A 152 2.05 5.44 1.34
CA LEU A 152 3.23 5.40 2.22
C LEU A 152 3.10 6.39 3.38
N ARG A 153 2.69 7.62 3.11
CA ARG A 153 2.43 8.64 4.14
C ARG A 153 1.33 8.21 5.11
N ASN A 154 0.21 7.69 4.59
CA ASN A 154 -0.93 7.30 5.43
C ASN A 154 -0.61 6.10 6.31
N LEU A 155 0.11 5.09 5.79
CA LEU A 155 0.58 3.93 6.54
C LEU A 155 1.61 4.32 7.60
N THR A 156 2.54 5.21 7.27
CA THR A 156 3.53 5.76 8.21
C THR A 156 2.82 6.50 9.35
N ARG A 157 1.86 7.37 9.04
CA ARG A 157 1.06 8.07 10.05
C ARG A 157 0.29 7.07 10.92
N ALA A 158 -0.38 6.08 10.34
CA ALA A 158 -1.12 5.08 11.10
C ALA A 158 -0.22 4.31 12.08
N ARG A 159 1.04 4.02 11.70
CA ARG A 159 2.05 3.43 12.58
C ARG A 159 2.49 4.38 13.70
N ASP A 160 2.82 5.61 13.34
CA ASP A 160 3.39 6.60 14.27
C ASP A 160 2.36 7.10 15.29
N ASP A 161 1.07 7.09 14.92
CA ASP A 161 -0.05 7.43 15.79
C ASP A 161 -0.43 6.29 16.78
N LEU A 162 0.18 5.07 16.64
CA LEU A 162 -0.10 3.98 17.57
C LEU A 162 0.41 4.29 18.96
N GLY A 163 -0.53 4.41 19.91
CA GLY A 163 -0.26 4.38 21.34
C GLY A 163 -0.28 2.96 21.90
N PHE A 164 0.07 2.83 23.16
CA PHE A 164 -0.03 1.59 23.91
C PHE A 164 -1.32 1.60 24.76
N ARG A 165 -1.99 0.45 24.91
CA ARG A 165 -3.12 0.40 25.83
C ARG A 165 -2.67 0.65 27.27
N GLY A 166 -1.50 0.16 27.59
CA GLY A 166 -0.87 0.31 28.90
C GLY A 166 -1.46 -0.60 29.96
N VAL A 167 -1.26 -0.20 31.20
CA VAL A 167 -1.60 -0.93 32.41
C VAL A 167 -2.87 -0.31 33.01
N LYS A 168 -4.05 -0.70 32.48
CA LYS A 168 -5.33 -0.01 32.78
C LYS A 168 -6.29 -0.82 33.67
N GLY A 169 -6.13 -2.15 33.77
CA GLY A 169 -7.01 -3.01 34.54
C GLY A 169 -8.31 -3.39 33.84
N THR A 170 -9.23 -3.99 34.59
CA THR A 170 -10.42 -4.66 34.05
C THR A 170 -11.41 -3.70 33.36
N THR A 171 -11.56 -2.50 33.88
CA THR A 171 -12.47 -1.48 33.33
C THR A 171 -11.76 -0.19 32.92
N GLY A 172 -10.44 -0.19 32.90
CA GLY A 172 -9.65 0.99 32.57
C GLY A 172 -9.40 1.94 33.72
N THR A 173 -9.87 1.63 34.93
CA THR A 173 -9.76 2.50 36.11
C THR A 173 -8.46 2.31 36.90
N GLN A 174 -7.65 1.31 36.57
CA GLN A 174 -6.42 0.95 37.29
C GLN A 174 -6.62 0.54 38.77
N ALA A 175 -7.87 0.22 39.16
CA ALA A 175 -8.24 -0.04 40.55
C ALA A 175 -7.40 -1.12 41.22
N SER A 176 -7.09 -2.22 40.53
CA SER A 176 -6.26 -3.30 41.07
C SER A 176 -4.82 -2.85 41.33
N PHE A 177 -4.27 -2.03 40.44
CA PHE A 177 -2.90 -1.47 40.60
C PHE A 177 -2.88 -0.41 41.72
N LEU A 178 -3.91 0.40 41.82
CA LEU A 178 -4.04 1.37 42.92
C LEU A 178 -4.07 0.66 44.27
N ALA A 179 -4.78 -0.47 44.37
CA ALA A 179 -4.79 -1.31 45.56
C ALA A 179 -3.41 -1.95 45.84
N LEU A 180 -2.67 -2.39 44.83
CA LEU A 180 -1.32 -2.94 44.99
C LEU A 180 -0.31 -1.93 45.53
N PHE A 181 -0.50 -0.66 45.25
CA PHE A 181 0.34 0.45 45.70
C PHE A 181 -0.30 1.24 46.85
N ASP A 182 -1.20 0.64 47.62
CA ASP A 182 -1.82 1.23 48.81
C ASP A 182 -2.43 2.63 48.58
N GLY A 183 -3.00 2.86 47.41
CA GLY A 183 -3.63 4.13 47.02
C GLY A 183 -2.65 5.19 46.49
N ASP A 184 -1.43 4.84 46.18
CA ASP A 184 -0.41 5.76 45.61
C ASP A 184 -0.69 5.95 44.10
N HIS A 185 -1.33 7.05 43.73
CA HIS A 185 -1.64 7.42 42.37
C HIS A 185 -0.38 7.65 41.51
N ASP A 186 0.66 8.27 42.08
CA ASP A 186 1.91 8.60 41.35
C ASP A 186 2.61 7.31 40.91
N LYS A 187 2.62 6.27 41.75
CA LYS A 187 3.18 4.97 41.39
C LYS A 187 2.37 4.27 40.31
N VAL A 188 1.05 4.39 40.27
CA VAL A 188 0.21 3.80 39.21
C VAL A 188 0.46 4.48 37.87
N GLU A 189 0.58 5.81 37.85
CA GLU A 189 0.95 6.56 36.65
C GLU A 189 2.38 6.19 36.19
N ALA A 190 3.31 6.11 37.11
CA ALA A 190 4.68 5.70 36.83
C ALA A 190 4.76 4.26 36.26
N LEU A 191 3.94 3.33 36.79
CA LEU A 191 3.82 1.96 36.26
C LEU A 191 3.38 1.95 34.80
N ASP A 192 2.28 2.66 34.51
CA ASP A 192 1.72 2.74 33.14
C ASP A 192 2.75 3.32 32.15
N LYS A 193 3.41 4.40 32.54
CA LYS A 193 4.48 5.02 31.77
C LYS A 193 5.67 4.09 31.56
N ARG A 194 6.15 3.45 32.64
CA ARG A 194 7.33 2.59 32.59
C ARG A 194 7.12 1.37 31.68
N VAL A 195 5.99 0.67 31.79
CA VAL A 195 5.68 -0.46 30.93
C VAL A 195 5.56 -0.03 29.47
N THR A 196 4.96 1.13 29.21
CA THR A 196 4.85 1.70 27.87
C THR A 196 6.24 1.95 27.24
N GLU A 197 7.16 2.54 27.99
CA GLU A 197 8.55 2.79 27.57
C GLU A 197 9.30 1.47 27.29
N LEU A 198 9.18 0.48 28.19
CA LEU A 198 9.82 -0.82 28.04
C LEU A 198 9.37 -1.58 26.78
N LEU A 199 8.14 -1.34 26.32
CA LEU A 199 7.59 -1.92 25.08
C LEU A 199 7.83 -1.06 23.84
N GLY A 200 8.52 0.09 24.00
CA GLY A 200 8.93 0.95 22.90
C GLY A 200 7.78 1.71 22.24
N PHE A 201 6.75 2.10 23.01
CA PHE A 201 5.70 2.99 22.54
C PHE A 201 5.92 4.41 23.04
N PRO A 202 5.56 5.43 22.24
CA PRO A 202 5.80 6.82 22.60
C PRO A 202 4.88 7.31 23.75
N TYR A 203 3.71 6.70 23.90
CA TYR A 203 2.72 7.04 24.92
C TYR A 203 1.74 5.88 25.12
N ALA A 204 1.12 5.84 26.31
CA ALA A 204 -0.09 5.05 26.55
C ALA A 204 -1.33 5.90 26.25
N TYR A 205 -2.40 5.30 25.74
CA TYR A 205 -3.67 6.01 25.59
C TYR A 205 -4.11 6.60 26.96
N PRO A 206 -4.50 7.88 26.99
CA PRO A 206 -4.80 8.56 28.27
C PRO A 206 -5.96 7.92 29.01
N VAL A 207 -6.94 7.41 28.28
CA VAL A 207 -8.07 6.64 28.82
C VAL A 207 -8.29 5.41 27.95
N SER A 208 -8.72 4.32 28.58
CA SER A 208 -9.18 3.12 27.88
C SER A 208 -10.27 2.45 28.71
N SER A 209 -10.97 1.52 28.09
CA SER A 209 -11.79 0.53 28.79
C SER A 209 -10.93 -0.70 29.14
N GLN A 210 -11.54 -1.88 29.24
CA GLN A 210 -10.76 -3.11 29.29
C GLN A 210 -9.91 -3.32 28.03
N THR A 211 -10.36 -2.80 26.88
CA THR A 211 -9.67 -2.83 25.59
C THR A 211 -9.23 -1.43 25.18
N TYR A 212 -8.29 -1.33 24.23
CA TYR A 212 -8.14 -0.08 23.50
C TYR A 212 -9.32 0.15 22.55
N SER A 213 -9.57 1.40 22.18
CA SER A 213 -10.64 1.73 21.25
C SER A 213 -10.44 1.01 19.91
N ARG A 214 -11.45 0.29 19.43
CA ARG A 214 -11.39 -0.39 18.11
C ARG A 214 -11.33 0.58 16.94
N LYS A 215 -11.44 1.89 17.17
CA LYS A 215 -11.10 2.92 16.19
C LYS A 215 -9.65 2.87 15.74
N ILE A 216 -8.75 2.36 16.57
CA ILE A 216 -7.34 2.16 16.19
C ILE A 216 -7.23 1.10 15.09
N ASP A 217 -8.00 0.01 15.20
CA ASP A 217 -8.09 -0.99 14.12
C ASP A 217 -8.63 -0.38 12.82
N ASN A 218 -9.62 0.55 12.94
CA ASN A 218 -10.14 1.27 11.77
C ASN A 218 -9.03 2.06 11.08
N ASP A 219 -8.27 2.87 11.82
CA ASP A 219 -7.21 3.72 11.25
C ASP A 219 -6.19 2.89 10.47
N VAL A 220 -5.79 1.74 11.02
CA VAL A 220 -4.85 0.83 10.37
C VAL A 220 -5.46 0.18 9.13
N VAL A 221 -6.64 -0.44 9.26
CA VAL A 221 -7.26 -1.19 8.15
C VAL A 221 -7.75 -0.25 7.05
N LEU A 222 -8.22 0.97 7.39
CA LEU A 222 -8.58 1.97 6.38
C LEU A 222 -7.37 2.45 5.59
N ALA A 223 -6.19 2.61 6.22
CA ALA A 223 -4.97 2.92 5.50
C ALA A 223 -4.57 1.79 4.54
N LEU A 224 -4.65 0.53 4.96
CA LEU A 224 -4.43 -0.65 4.12
C LEU A 224 -5.47 -0.75 2.99
N SER A 225 -6.75 -0.49 3.28
CA SER A 225 -7.83 -0.51 2.28
C SER A 225 -7.66 0.58 1.22
N ASN A 226 -7.19 1.76 1.63
CA ASN A 226 -6.89 2.85 0.71
C ASN A 226 -5.75 2.46 -0.25
N PHE A 227 -4.68 1.84 0.25
CA PHE A 227 -3.66 1.22 -0.58
C PHE A 227 -4.26 0.19 -1.55
N GLY A 228 -5.24 -0.61 -1.13
CA GLY A 228 -5.97 -1.52 -2.02
C GLY A 228 -6.60 -0.80 -3.22
N SER A 229 -7.14 0.41 -3.03
CA SER A 229 -7.71 1.19 -4.15
C SER A 229 -6.66 1.64 -5.16
N THR A 230 -5.50 2.05 -4.68
CA THR A 230 -4.33 2.38 -5.52
C THR A 230 -3.88 1.18 -6.34
N VAL A 231 -3.75 0.01 -5.71
CA VAL A 231 -3.38 -1.24 -6.41
C VAL A 231 -4.37 -1.58 -7.51
N HIS A 232 -5.68 -1.50 -7.20
CA HIS A 232 -6.73 -1.80 -8.18
C HIS A 232 -6.65 -0.88 -9.39
N LYS A 233 -6.40 0.42 -9.14
CA LYS A 233 -6.25 1.42 -10.20
C LYS A 233 -5.02 1.12 -11.08
N ILE A 234 -3.85 0.91 -10.49
CA ILE A 234 -2.61 0.58 -11.23
C ILE A 234 -2.79 -0.69 -12.08
N ALA A 235 -3.30 -1.75 -11.47
CA ALA A 235 -3.51 -3.02 -12.14
C ALA A 235 -4.56 -2.92 -13.27
N THR A 236 -5.59 -2.08 -13.11
CA THR A 236 -6.56 -1.81 -14.18
C THR A 236 -5.91 -1.07 -15.34
N ASP A 237 -5.11 -0.04 -15.09
CA ASP A 237 -4.36 0.67 -16.14
C ASP A 237 -3.47 -0.30 -16.93
N ILE A 238 -2.72 -1.17 -16.24
CA ILE A 238 -1.85 -2.16 -16.88
C ILE A 238 -2.66 -3.13 -17.75
N ARG A 239 -3.82 -3.61 -17.27
CA ARG A 239 -4.71 -4.48 -18.05
C ARG A 239 -5.23 -3.80 -19.32
N LEU A 240 -5.60 -2.51 -19.23
CA LEU A 240 -6.04 -1.73 -20.39
C LEU A 240 -4.87 -1.48 -21.37
N LEU A 241 -3.67 -1.19 -20.87
CA LEU A 241 -2.48 -1.04 -21.69
C LEU A 241 -2.06 -2.35 -22.37
N ALA A 242 -2.24 -3.49 -21.69
CA ALA A 242 -2.02 -4.82 -22.27
C ALA A 242 -3.04 -5.12 -23.40
N HIS A 243 -4.32 -4.73 -23.22
CA HIS A 243 -5.32 -4.80 -24.29
C HIS A 243 -4.90 -3.98 -25.52
N LEU A 244 -4.34 -2.79 -25.31
CA LEU A 244 -3.81 -1.94 -26.37
C LEU A 244 -2.48 -2.47 -26.96
N LYS A 245 -1.90 -3.51 -26.38
CA LYS A 245 -0.58 -4.09 -26.73
C LYS A 245 0.59 -3.11 -26.59
N GLU A 246 0.42 -2.08 -25.78
CA GLU A 246 1.43 -1.04 -25.55
C GLU A 246 2.38 -1.39 -24.42
N VAL A 247 1.85 -2.01 -23.34
CA VAL A 247 2.60 -2.44 -22.16
C VAL A 247 2.08 -3.80 -21.72
N GLU A 248 2.98 -4.70 -21.36
CA GLU A 248 2.65 -6.01 -20.80
C GLU A 248 3.36 -6.22 -19.47
N GLU A 249 2.74 -7.00 -18.57
CA GLU A 249 3.39 -7.49 -17.37
C GLU A 249 4.48 -8.53 -17.70
N PRO A 250 5.42 -8.84 -16.77
CA PRO A 250 6.46 -9.82 -17.03
C PRO A 250 5.86 -11.19 -17.36
N PHE A 251 6.48 -11.86 -18.33
CA PHE A 251 6.09 -13.18 -18.80
C PHE A 251 7.32 -14.09 -18.80
N GLU A 252 7.25 -15.18 -18.04
CA GLU A 252 8.36 -16.13 -17.92
C GLU A 252 8.58 -16.90 -19.22
N LYS A 253 9.82 -17.31 -19.49
CA LYS A 253 10.21 -17.99 -20.76
C LYS A 253 9.36 -19.23 -21.07
N ASP A 254 9.04 -20.00 -20.02
CA ASP A 254 8.30 -21.25 -20.15
C ASP A 254 6.82 -21.11 -19.68
N GLN A 255 6.38 -19.89 -19.43
CA GLN A 255 5.02 -19.60 -18.98
C GLN A 255 4.02 -19.83 -20.12
N ILE A 256 2.91 -20.52 -19.83
CA ILE A 256 1.80 -20.70 -20.75
C ILE A 256 0.70 -19.68 -20.41
N GLY A 257 0.43 -18.76 -21.33
CA GLY A 257 -0.60 -17.72 -21.14
C GLY A 257 -2.02 -18.18 -21.45
N SER A 258 -2.17 -19.25 -22.24
CA SER A 258 -3.46 -19.81 -22.64
C SER A 258 -3.31 -21.26 -23.08
N SER A 259 -4.20 -22.14 -22.61
CA SER A 259 -4.24 -23.55 -23.01
C SER A 259 -4.74 -23.75 -24.46
N ALA A 260 -5.48 -22.79 -25.00
CA ALA A 260 -6.07 -22.88 -26.34
C ALA A 260 -5.34 -22.05 -27.40
N MET A 261 -4.74 -20.92 -27.02
CA MET A 261 -4.09 -19.99 -27.93
C MET A 261 -2.67 -19.67 -27.43
N ALA A 262 -1.66 -20.36 -27.97
CA ALA A 262 -0.28 -20.31 -27.48
C ALA A 262 0.35 -18.91 -27.48
N TYR A 263 -0.05 -18.03 -28.40
CA TYR A 263 0.46 -16.64 -28.47
C TYR A 263 -0.16 -15.72 -27.41
N LYS A 264 -1.30 -16.08 -26.83
CA LYS A 264 -2.04 -15.20 -25.94
C LYS A 264 -1.31 -14.99 -24.62
N ARG A 265 -1.07 -13.72 -24.27
CA ARG A 265 -0.49 -13.31 -23.00
C ARG A 265 -1.54 -12.58 -22.18
N ASN A 266 -2.03 -13.22 -21.13
CA ASN A 266 -3.02 -12.63 -20.25
C ASN A 266 -2.32 -11.87 -19.13
N PRO A 267 -2.82 -10.69 -18.71
CA PRO A 267 -2.28 -9.94 -17.58
C PRO A 267 -2.75 -10.56 -16.24
N MET A 268 -2.38 -11.83 -15.99
CA MET A 268 -2.89 -12.62 -14.86
C MET A 268 -2.49 -12.05 -13.50
N ARG A 269 -1.29 -11.47 -13.40
CA ARG A 269 -0.80 -10.85 -12.15
C ARG A 269 -1.64 -9.62 -11.81
N SER A 270 -1.90 -8.77 -12.80
CA SER A 270 -2.76 -7.60 -12.65
C SER A 270 -4.23 -7.96 -12.38
N GLU A 271 -4.76 -9.04 -12.99
CA GLU A 271 -6.10 -9.55 -12.68
C GLU A 271 -6.19 -10.05 -11.24
N ARG A 272 -5.20 -10.80 -10.77
CA ARG A 272 -5.09 -11.25 -9.38
C ARG A 272 -4.97 -10.06 -8.42
N ALA A 273 -4.16 -9.07 -8.75
CA ALA A 273 -4.03 -7.84 -7.96
C ALA A 273 -5.38 -7.12 -7.84
N CYS A 274 -6.15 -6.96 -8.93
CA CYS A 274 -7.49 -6.37 -8.88
C CYS A 274 -8.44 -7.16 -7.96
N SER A 275 -8.40 -8.48 -8.02
CA SER A 275 -9.26 -9.35 -7.22
C SER A 275 -8.95 -9.24 -5.72
N LEU A 276 -7.67 -9.34 -5.35
CA LEU A 276 -7.23 -9.22 -3.95
C LEU A 276 -7.40 -7.79 -3.40
N ALA A 277 -7.20 -6.77 -4.25
CA ALA A 277 -7.44 -5.38 -3.86
C ALA A 277 -8.91 -5.14 -3.47
N ARG A 278 -9.88 -5.71 -4.21
CA ARG A 278 -11.30 -5.62 -3.82
C ARG A 278 -11.57 -6.29 -2.48
N HIS A 279 -10.93 -7.42 -2.19
CA HIS A 279 -11.01 -8.05 -0.87
C HIS A 279 -10.49 -7.12 0.22
N LEU A 280 -9.30 -6.53 0.03
CA LEU A 280 -8.72 -5.59 1.00
C LEU A 280 -9.61 -4.37 1.23
N ILE A 281 -10.18 -3.81 0.17
CA ILE A 281 -11.13 -2.69 0.26
C ILE A 281 -12.37 -3.08 1.08
N SER A 282 -12.90 -4.29 0.89
CA SER A 282 -14.10 -4.75 1.60
C SER A 282 -13.90 -4.88 3.12
N LEU A 283 -12.67 -5.16 3.58
CA LEU A 283 -12.35 -5.27 5.00
C LEU A 283 -12.55 -3.96 5.78
N SER A 284 -12.57 -2.82 5.09
CA SER A 284 -12.89 -1.53 5.71
C SER A 284 -14.27 -1.52 6.39
N GLN A 285 -15.26 -2.15 5.78
CA GLN A 285 -16.62 -2.22 6.33
C GLN A 285 -16.66 -3.07 7.59
N ASP A 286 -15.89 -4.12 7.65
CA ASP A 286 -15.86 -5.04 8.77
C ASP A 286 -15.32 -4.38 10.04
N VAL A 287 -14.20 -3.67 9.95
CA VAL A 287 -13.63 -2.97 11.12
C VAL A 287 -14.49 -1.80 11.58
N LEU A 288 -15.13 -1.06 10.65
CA LEU A 288 -16.06 0.01 10.97
C LEU A 288 -17.29 -0.52 11.73
N ASN A 289 -17.88 -1.62 11.25
CA ASN A 289 -19.01 -2.27 11.92
C ASN A 289 -18.58 -2.80 13.29
N THR A 290 -17.43 -3.44 13.40
CA THR A 290 -16.92 -3.97 14.67
C THR A 290 -16.73 -2.85 15.70
N SER A 291 -16.15 -1.72 15.31
CA SER A 291 -15.96 -0.60 16.23
C SER A 291 -17.29 0.05 16.68
N ALA A 292 -18.28 0.08 15.78
CA ALA A 292 -19.58 0.72 16.04
C ALA A 292 -20.43 -0.04 17.06
N VAL A 293 -20.26 -1.35 17.19
CA VAL A 293 -21.05 -2.19 18.10
C VAL A 293 -20.37 -2.44 19.45
N GLN A 294 -19.22 -1.81 19.71
CA GLN A 294 -18.60 -1.88 21.03
C GLN A 294 -19.45 -1.09 22.05
N TRP A 295 -19.64 -1.66 23.23
CA TRP A 295 -20.44 -1.05 24.27
C TRP A 295 -19.71 -1.00 25.60
N PHE A 296 -19.92 0.07 26.37
CA PHE A 296 -19.35 0.29 27.68
C PHE A 296 -17.86 -0.06 27.78
N GLU A 297 -17.44 -0.79 28.80
CA GLU A 297 -16.03 -1.10 29.08
C GLU A 297 -15.57 -2.39 28.38
N ARG A 298 -16.48 -3.27 27.97
CA ARG A 298 -16.15 -4.51 27.24
C ARG A 298 -17.41 -5.20 26.67
N THR A 299 -17.32 -5.59 25.40
CA THR A 299 -18.05 -6.72 24.80
C THR A 299 -17.05 -7.71 24.22
N LEU A 300 -17.40 -8.96 24.05
CA LEU A 300 -16.56 -9.98 23.39
C LEU A 300 -16.87 -10.12 21.90
N ASP A 301 -17.79 -9.32 21.38
CA ASP A 301 -18.28 -9.34 20.00
C ASP A 301 -17.15 -9.17 18.96
N ASP A 302 -16.17 -8.33 19.28
CA ASP A 302 -15.01 -8.06 18.44
C ASP A 302 -13.99 -9.22 18.35
N SER A 303 -14.00 -10.12 19.31
CA SER A 303 -12.88 -11.06 19.54
C SER A 303 -12.66 -12.03 18.36
N ALA A 304 -13.72 -12.67 17.86
CA ALA A 304 -13.62 -13.61 16.77
C ALA A 304 -13.31 -12.92 15.43
N ILE A 305 -14.02 -11.84 15.12
CA ILE A 305 -13.89 -11.15 13.83
C ILE A 305 -12.53 -10.49 13.65
N ARG A 306 -11.96 -9.89 14.71
CA ARG A 306 -10.62 -9.29 14.65
C ARG A 306 -9.52 -10.29 14.33
N ARG A 307 -9.68 -11.57 14.74
CA ARG A 307 -8.75 -12.66 14.39
C ARG A 307 -8.80 -13.05 12.90
N ILE A 308 -9.81 -12.62 12.18
CA ILE A 308 -9.97 -12.82 10.73
C ILE A 308 -9.55 -11.54 10.01
N SER A 309 -10.15 -10.42 10.33
CA SER A 309 -10.01 -9.17 9.58
C SER A 309 -8.60 -8.59 9.61
N LEU A 310 -7.98 -8.50 10.79
CA LEU A 310 -6.66 -7.90 10.93
C LEU A 310 -5.59 -8.73 10.20
N PRO A 311 -5.45 -10.05 10.42
CA PRO A 311 -4.50 -10.85 9.66
C PRO A 311 -4.77 -10.84 8.16
N SER A 312 -6.05 -10.93 7.73
CA SER A 312 -6.42 -10.87 6.32
C SER A 312 -5.98 -9.57 5.67
N ALA A 313 -6.15 -8.43 6.35
CA ALA A 313 -5.75 -7.13 5.81
C ALA A 313 -4.23 -7.06 5.55
N PHE A 314 -3.42 -7.48 6.53
CA PHE A 314 -1.96 -7.48 6.38
C PHE A 314 -1.47 -8.51 5.34
N LEU A 315 -1.97 -9.73 5.37
CA LEU A 315 -1.58 -10.76 4.40
C LEU A 315 -1.97 -10.36 2.97
N THR A 316 -3.14 -9.75 2.81
CA THR A 316 -3.59 -9.27 1.50
C THR A 316 -2.73 -8.08 1.03
N ALA A 317 -2.41 -7.13 1.90
CA ALA A 317 -1.51 -6.02 1.56
C ALA A 317 -0.10 -6.53 1.19
N ASP A 318 0.42 -7.50 1.93
CA ASP A 318 1.74 -8.09 1.69
C ASP A 318 1.86 -8.77 0.32
N ILE A 319 0.88 -9.60 -0.04
CA ILE A 319 0.88 -10.25 -1.36
C ILE A 319 0.65 -9.25 -2.50
N LEU A 320 -0.19 -8.22 -2.29
CA LEU A 320 -0.39 -7.16 -3.29
C LEU A 320 0.90 -6.39 -3.57
N LEU A 321 1.68 -6.07 -2.55
CA LEU A 321 2.99 -5.43 -2.70
C LEU A 321 3.98 -6.33 -3.43
N SER A 322 3.99 -7.63 -3.12
CA SER A 322 4.84 -8.60 -3.82
C SER A 322 4.47 -8.70 -5.32
N ILE A 323 3.17 -8.69 -5.63
CA ILE A 323 2.69 -8.68 -7.03
C ILE A 323 3.09 -7.38 -7.74
N LEU A 324 2.86 -6.22 -7.12
CA LEU A 324 3.22 -4.92 -7.72
C LEU A 324 4.72 -4.76 -7.92
N GLN A 325 5.53 -5.21 -6.96
CA GLN A 325 6.99 -5.19 -7.10
C GLN A 325 7.41 -6.06 -8.30
N ASN A 326 6.91 -7.29 -8.38
CA ASN A 326 7.21 -8.18 -9.50
C ASN A 326 6.78 -7.59 -10.85
N ILE A 327 5.57 -7.01 -10.92
CA ILE A 327 5.09 -6.33 -12.14
C ILE A 327 6.03 -5.17 -12.50
N SER A 328 6.33 -4.27 -11.55
CA SER A 328 7.15 -3.07 -11.81
C SER A 328 8.57 -3.38 -12.26
N GLU A 329 9.16 -4.46 -11.76
CA GLU A 329 10.50 -4.92 -12.13
C GLU A 329 10.56 -5.50 -13.55
N GLY A 330 9.44 -5.99 -14.08
CA GLY A 330 9.39 -6.71 -15.35
C GLY A 330 8.45 -6.15 -16.41
N LEU A 331 7.89 -4.95 -16.23
CA LEU A 331 7.04 -4.31 -17.25
C LEU A 331 7.76 -4.19 -18.59
N VAL A 332 7.12 -4.66 -19.65
CA VAL A 332 7.59 -4.59 -21.02
C VAL A 332 6.80 -3.51 -21.77
N VAL A 333 7.51 -2.59 -22.41
CA VAL A 333 6.92 -1.52 -23.22
C VAL A 333 7.23 -1.80 -24.68
N TYR A 334 6.25 -1.57 -25.56
CA TYR A 334 6.38 -1.77 -27.02
C TYR A 334 6.33 -0.44 -27.78
N PRO A 335 7.46 0.28 -27.93
CA PRO A 335 7.50 1.60 -28.56
C PRO A 335 6.99 1.60 -30.01
N ALA A 336 7.20 0.51 -30.75
CA ALA A 336 6.72 0.39 -32.14
C ALA A 336 5.18 0.37 -32.22
N ILE A 337 4.52 -0.32 -31.31
CA ILE A 337 3.04 -0.32 -31.22
C ILE A 337 2.51 1.05 -30.82
N ILE A 338 3.15 1.67 -29.81
CA ILE A 338 2.79 3.01 -29.36
C ILE A 338 2.95 4.00 -30.51
N GLY A 339 4.08 3.97 -31.24
CA GLY A 339 4.32 4.85 -32.39
C GLY A 339 3.28 4.67 -33.51
N ARG A 340 2.91 3.42 -33.82
CA ARG A 340 1.88 3.12 -34.80
C ARG A 340 0.51 3.70 -34.37
N ARG A 341 0.15 3.58 -33.10
CA ARG A 341 -1.11 4.14 -32.58
C ARG A 341 -1.09 5.67 -32.59
N ILE A 342 0.04 6.28 -32.25
CA ILE A 342 0.22 7.74 -32.35
C ILE A 342 0.01 8.19 -33.80
N SER A 343 0.62 7.51 -34.77
CA SER A 343 0.50 7.91 -36.19
C SER A 343 -0.95 7.88 -36.73
N GLN A 344 -1.82 7.08 -36.14
CA GLN A 344 -3.24 7.04 -36.50
C GLN A 344 -4.03 8.27 -35.99
N GLU A 345 -3.66 8.81 -34.86
CA GLU A 345 -4.41 9.88 -34.17
C GLU A 345 -3.74 11.25 -34.28
N LEU A 346 -2.42 11.31 -34.37
CA LEU A 346 -1.64 12.54 -34.37
C LEU A 346 -2.03 13.52 -35.47
N PRO A 347 -2.37 13.09 -36.72
CA PRO A 347 -2.84 14.02 -37.75
C PRO A 347 -4.02 14.89 -37.31
N PHE A 348 -4.98 14.31 -36.58
CA PHE A 348 -6.12 15.05 -36.04
C PHE A 348 -5.72 15.98 -34.88
N MET A 349 -4.76 15.59 -34.05
CA MET A 349 -4.25 16.43 -32.96
C MET A 349 -3.41 17.59 -33.46
N ALA A 350 -2.73 17.43 -34.60
CA ALA A 350 -1.85 18.42 -35.18
C ALA A 350 -2.58 19.54 -35.93
N THR A 351 -3.90 19.46 -36.10
CA THR A 351 -4.67 20.43 -36.87
C THR A 351 -4.48 21.86 -36.38
N GLU A 352 -4.44 22.11 -35.09
CA GLU A 352 -4.17 23.43 -34.53
C GLU A 352 -2.75 23.91 -34.86
N ASN A 353 -1.74 23.05 -34.79
CA ASN A 353 -0.36 23.39 -35.14
C ASN A 353 -0.23 23.73 -36.61
N ILE A 354 -0.97 23.05 -37.49
CA ILE A 354 -1.05 23.35 -38.92
C ILE A 354 -1.67 24.74 -39.14
N ILE A 355 -2.80 25.04 -38.47
CA ILE A 355 -3.45 26.37 -38.54
C ILE A 355 -2.47 27.46 -38.11
N MET A 356 -1.80 27.29 -36.96
CA MET A 356 -0.85 28.25 -36.44
C MET A 356 0.36 28.45 -37.38
N ALA A 357 0.82 27.36 -38.02
CA ALA A 357 1.92 27.46 -38.99
C ALA A 357 1.53 28.29 -40.25
N ILE A 358 0.30 28.09 -40.76
CA ILE A 358 -0.23 28.91 -41.88
C ILE A 358 -0.36 30.37 -41.48
N VAL A 359 -0.90 30.67 -40.30
CA VAL A 359 -1.03 32.04 -39.80
C VAL A 359 0.32 32.72 -39.68
N LYS A 360 1.36 32.05 -39.20
CA LYS A 360 2.74 32.56 -39.14
C LYS A 360 3.33 32.86 -40.53
N LYS A 361 2.84 32.22 -41.59
CA LYS A 361 3.23 32.48 -42.99
C LYS A 361 2.33 33.55 -43.66
N GLY A 362 1.43 34.17 -42.89
CA GLY A 362 0.57 35.26 -43.39
C GLY A 362 -0.79 34.80 -43.93
N GLY A 363 -1.15 33.51 -43.75
CA GLY A 363 -2.46 32.99 -44.17
C GLY A 363 -3.58 33.36 -43.19
N ASP A 364 -4.84 33.34 -43.70
CA ASP A 364 -6.02 33.61 -42.90
C ASP A 364 -6.38 32.43 -42.00
N ARG A 365 -6.59 32.72 -40.71
CA ARG A 365 -6.89 31.68 -39.71
C ARG A 365 -8.25 31.01 -39.95
N GLN A 366 -9.27 31.79 -40.34
CA GLN A 366 -10.62 31.27 -40.49
C GLN A 366 -10.75 30.39 -41.75
N GLU A 367 -10.13 30.86 -42.84
CA GLU A 367 -10.05 30.06 -44.07
C GLU A 367 -9.29 28.76 -43.84
N CYS A 368 -8.14 28.81 -43.14
CA CYS A 368 -7.37 27.64 -42.78
C CYS A 368 -8.17 26.66 -41.93
N HIS A 369 -8.87 27.16 -40.90
CA HIS A 369 -9.69 26.35 -40.05
C HIS A 369 -10.79 25.62 -40.82
N GLU A 370 -11.49 26.29 -41.74
CA GLU A 370 -12.55 25.68 -42.52
C GLU A 370 -11.98 24.60 -43.47
N LYS A 371 -10.87 24.87 -44.15
CA LYS A 371 -10.22 23.87 -45.00
C LYS A 371 -9.77 22.63 -44.18
N ILE A 372 -9.11 22.82 -43.04
CA ILE A 372 -8.72 21.70 -42.15
C ILE A 372 -9.94 20.94 -41.66
N ARG A 373 -11.03 21.61 -41.30
CA ARG A 373 -12.27 20.99 -40.89
C ARG A 373 -12.81 20.03 -41.95
N VAL A 374 -12.90 20.53 -43.21
CA VAL A 374 -13.40 19.70 -44.36
C VAL A 374 -12.48 18.47 -44.55
N LEU A 375 -11.15 18.70 -44.66
CA LEU A 375 -10.20 17.60 -44.87
C LEU A 375 -10.21 16.59 -43.72
N SER A 376 -10.37 17.07 -42.47
CA SER A 376 -10.49 16.18 -41.29
C SER A 376 -11.74 15.34 -41.31
N HIS A 377 -12.88 15.88 -41.75
CA HIS A 377 -14.11 15.12 -41.90
C HIS A 377 -13.98 14.02 -42.98
N GLU A 378 -13.35 14.36 -44.09
CA GLU A 378 -13.09 13.38 -45.15
C GLU A 378 -12.15 12.27 -44.70
N ALA A 379 -11.03 12.62 -44.06
CA ALA A 379 -10.11 11.65 -43.49
C ALA A 379 -10.75 10.80 -42.38
N GLY A 380 -11.58 11.43 -41.52
CA GLY A 380 -12.35 10.71 -40.49
C GLY A 380 -13.33 9.70 -41.07
N ARG A 381 -13.91 10.01 -42.24
CA ARG A 381 -14.76 9.08 -42.99
C ARG A 381 -13.98 7.88 -43.54
N GLU A 382 -12.77 8.11 -44.11
CA GLU A 382 -11.90 7.03 -44.56
C GLU A 382 -11.56 6.05 -43.43
N VAL A 383 -11.27 6.58 -42.25
CA VAL A 383 -10.94 5.77 -41.08
C VAL A 383 -12.15 5.01 -40.55
N LYS A 384 -13.31 5.70 -40.37
CA LYS A 384 -14.45 5.13 -39.62
C LYS A 384 -15.38 4.30 -40.50
N GLU A 385 -15.66 4.75 -41.74
CA GLU A 385 -16.58 4.05 -42.63
C GLU A 385 -15.87 2.96 -43.45
N PHE A 386 -14.63 3.20 -43.85
CA PHE A 386 -13.93 2.29 -44.77
C PHE A 386 -12.76 1.53 -44.10
N GLY A 387 -12.44 1.80 -42.84
CA GLY A 387 -11.37 1.11 -42.11
C GLY A 387 -9.97 1.36 -42.70
N ARG A 388 -9.78 2.48 -43.41
CA ARG A 388 -8.52 2.85 -44.02
C ARG A 388 -7.64 3.63 -43.07
N GLU A 389 -6.36 3.78 -43.43
CA GLU A 389 -5.43 4.63 -42.66
C GLU A 389 -5.84 6.12 -42.72
N ASN A 390 -5.44 6.89 -41.71
CA ASN A 390 -5.68 8.32 -41.64
C ASN A 390 -4.85 9.05 -42.72
N ASP A 391 -5.48 9.59 -43.73
CA ASP A 391 -4.87 10.24 -44.89
C ASP A 391 -4.90 11.79 -44.78
N LEU A 392 -5.23 12.37 -43.62
CA LEU A 392 -5.35 13.83 -43.47
C LEU A 392 -4.10 14.59 -43.93
N ILE A 393 -2.92 14.11 -43.57
CA ILE A 393 -1.67 14.79 -43.94
C ILE A 393 -1.43 14.72 -45.44
N GLU A 394 -1.75 13.61 -46.10
CA GLU A 394 -1.65 13.50 -47.56
C GLU A 394 -2.64 14.44 -48.27
N ARG A 395 -3.84 14.66 -47.72
CA ARG A 395 -4.80 15.64 -48.19
C ARG A 395 -4.28 17.07 -48.03
N VAL A 396 -3.71 17.39 -46.85
CA VAL A 396 -3.08 18.68 -46.59
C VAL A 396 -1.93 18.93 -47.57
N LYS A 397 -1.07 17.96 -47.85
CA LYS A 397 0.03 18.08 -48.82
C LYS A 397 -0.45 18.38 -50.26
N LYS A 398 -1.63 17.85 -50.63
CA LYS A 398 -2.19 18.04 -52.00
C LYS A 398 -2.97 19.33 -52.18
N ASP A 399 -3.45 19.95 -51.11
CA ASP A 399 -4.19 21.23 -51.23
C ASP A 399 -3.20 22.39 -51.29
N SER A 400 -3.27 23.18 -52.39
CA SER A 400 -2.40 24.31 -52.68
C SER A 400 -2.39 25.38 -51.60
N PHE A 401 -3.44 25.48 -50.79
CA PHE A 401 -3.51 26.43 -49.68
C PHE A 401 -2.43 26.21 -48.65
N PHE A 402 -2.03 24.93 -48.43
CA PHE A 402 -1.01 24.54 -47.45
C PHE A 402 0.42 24.51 -48.03
N ALA A 403 0.61 24.84 -49.31
CA ALA A 403 1.94 24.87 -49.95
C ALA A 403 3.01 25.57 -49.11
N PRO A 404 2.74 26.71 -48.41
CA PRO A 404 3.76 27.43 -47.63
C PRO A 404 4.33 26.63 -46.46
N ILE A 405 3.68 25.57 -46.00
CA ILE A 405 4.07 24.76 -44.82
C ILE A 405 4.39 23.31 -45.15
N VAL A 406 4.25 22.85 -46.40
CA VAL A 406 4.44 21.42 -46.74
C VAL A 406 5.79 20.88 -46.29
N ASN A 407 6.86 21.70 -46.44
CA ASN A 407 8.22 21.33 -46.02
C ASN A 407 8.41 21.34 -44.49
N ASP A 408 7.50 21.96 -43.74
CA ASP A 408 7.53 22.00 -42.27
C ASP A 408 6.68 20.91 -41.61
N LEU A 409 5.86 20.19 -42.38
CA LEU A 409 4.87 19.22 -41.85
C LEU A 409 5.51 18.13 -41.02
N ASP A 410 6.62 17.53 -41.43
CA ASP A 410 7.29 16.47 -40.68
C ASP A 410 7.75 16.96 -39.30
N LYS A 411 8.19 18.20 -39.19
CA LYS A 411 8.54 18.83 -37.93
C LYS A 411 7.31 19.17 -37.08
N LEU A 412 6.22 19.59 -37.72
CA LEU A 412 4.94 19.88 -37.06
C LEU A 412 4.26 18.60 -36.53
N LEU A 413 4.66 17.44 -37.02
CA LEU A 413 4.13 16.11 -36.66
C LEU A 413 5.09 15.30 -35.77
N ASP A 414 6.16 15.91 -35.25
CA ASP A 414 7.03 15.19 -34.30
C ASP A 414 6.26 14.97 -32.98
N PRO A 415 6.01 13.69 -32.58
CA PRO A 415 5.31 13.38 -31.35
C PRO A 415 5.91 14.04 -30.10
N LYS A 416 7.23 14.26 -30.07
CA LYS A 416 7.90 14.89 -28.93
C LYS A 416 7.46 16.34 -28.69
N SER A 417 6.99 17.01 -29.73
CA SER A 417 6.48 18.39 -29.62
C SER A 417 5.08 18.47 -28.97
N PHE A 418 4.40 17.33 -28.78
CA PHE A 418 3.04 17.26 -28.27
C PHE A 418 2.91 16.78 -26.82
N VAL A 419 4.02 16.43 -26.18
CA VAL A 419 4.01 15.90 -24.80
C VAL A 419 4.05 16.99 -23.73
N GLY A 420 4.08 18.25 -24.13
CA GLY A 420 4.16 19.41 -23.21
C GLY A 420 5.38 19.28 -22.30
N ARG A 421 5.17 19.45 -21.00
CA ARG A 421 6.20 19.37 -19.96
C ARG A 421 6.27 17.99 -19.29
N ALA A 422 5.80 16.91 -19.95
CA ALA A 422 5.75 15.60 -19.31
C ALA A 422 7.14 15.10 -18.85
N PRO A 423 8.23 15.21 -19.65
CA PRO A 423 9.57 14.80 -19.20
C PRO A 423 10.05 15.60 -17.97
N GLU A 424 9.94 16.91 -18.01
CA GLU A 424 10.36 17.79 -16.91
C GLU A 424 9.51 17.60 -15.64
N GLN A 425 8.24 17.22 -15.81
CA GLN A 425 7.37 16.86 -14.68
C GLN A 425 7.82 15.56 -14.03
N VAL A 426 8.26 14.56 -14.80
CA VAL A 426 8.85 13.34 -14.27
C VAL A 426 10.11 13.65 -13.48
N ASP A 427 11.05 14.40 -14.05
CA ASP A 427 12.31 14.78 -13.40
C ASP A 427 12.06 15.52 -12.07
N SER A 428 11.23 16.56 -12.13
CA SER A 428 10.89 17.36 -10.96
C SER A 428 10.17 16.55 -9.88
N PHE A 429 9.27 15.66 -10.27
CA PHE A 429 8.54 14.81 -9.34
C PHE A 429 9.46 13.81 -8.63
N ILE A 430 10.36 13.15 -9.38
CA ILE A 430 11.34 12.24 -8.81
C ILE A 430 12.25 12.97 -7.82
N LEU A 431 12.78 14.13 -8.23
CA LEU A 431 13.73 14.89 -7.41
C LEU A 431 13.11 15.43 -6.13
N ASN A 432 11.92 16.05 -6.23
CA ASN A 432 11.35 16.85 -5.15
C ASN A 432 10.35 16.10 -4.26
N TRP A 433 9.83 14.95 -4.72
CA TRP A 433 8.80 14.21 -3.99
C TRP A 433 9.21 12.76 -3.68
N VAL A 434 9.69 12.04 -4.70
CA VAL A 434 10.03 10.62 -4.51
C VAL A 434 11.30 10.45 -3.67
N LYS A 435 12.40 11.09 -4.08
CA LYS A 435 13.68 10.97 -3.37
C LYS A 435 13.60 11.34 -1.88
N PRO A 436 12.98 12.48 -1.50
CA PRO A 436 12.82 12.80 -0.09
C PRO A 436 11.98 11.78 0.69
N ALA A 437 10.89 11.28 0.09
CA ALA A 437 10.03 10.30 0.73
C ALA A 437 10.72 8.94 0.92
N LEU A 438 11.60 8.54 0.01
CA LEU A 438 12.34 7.28 0.08
C LEU A 438 13.65 7.38 0.87
N GLN A 439 14.11 8.56 1.23
CA GLN A 439 15.37 8.75 1.94
C GLN A 439 15.45 7.94 3.26
N PRO A 440 14.40 7.85 4.09
CA PRO A 440 14.44 7.03 5.30
C PRO A 440 14.50 5.50 5.03
N HIS A 441 14.24 5.06 3.80
CA HIS A 441 14.09 3.65 3.40
C HIS A 441 15.25 3.16 2.52
N GLN A 442 16.34 3.93 2.36
CA GLN A 442 17.42 3.62 1.43
C GLN A 442 18.11 2.27 1.74
N GLU A 443 18.26 1.94 3.00
CA GLU A 443 18.88 0.68 3.42
C GLU A 443 18.04 -0.53 2.97
N VAL A 444 16.73 -0.51 3.23
CA VAL A 444 15.85 -1.61 2.84
C VAL A 444 15.71 -1.71 1.33
N ILE A 445 15.67 -0.59 0.62
CA ILE A 445 15.61 -0.54 -0.84
C ILE A 445 16.87 -1.16 -1.46
N SER A 446 18.07 -0.80 -0.96
CA SER A 446 19.35 -1.29 -1.47
C SER A 446 19.55 -2.80 -1.22
N ASN A 447 18.98 -3.33 -0.15
CA ASN A 447 19.07 -4.75 0.20
C ASN A 447 17.91 -5.59 -0.42
N ALA A 448 16.94 -4.94 -1.06
CA ALA A 448 15.77 -5.63 -1.62
C ALA A 448 16.13 -6.52 -2.79
N LYS A 449 15.69 -7.77 -2.73
CA LYS A 449 15.77 -8.72 -3.84
C LYS A 449 14.58 -8.56 -4.78
N ALA A 450 14.75 -9.02 -6.02
CA ALA A 450 13.64 -9.10 -6.97
C ALA A 450 12.50 -9.98 -6.42
N ALA A 451 11.27 -9.54 -6.63
CA ALA A 451 10.11 -10.27 -6.15
C ALA A 451 9.89 -11.55 -6.98
N GLN A 452 9.91 -12.70 -6.34
CA GLN A 452 9.55 -13.98 -6.93
C GLN A 452 8.11 -14.34 -6.54
N LEU A 453 7.31 -14.67 -7.53
CA LEU A 453 5.95 -15.17 -7.31
C LEU A 453 5.90 -16.66 -7.67
N ASN A 454 5.54 -17.48 -6.70
CA ASN A 454 5.16 -18.86 -6.97
C ASN A 454 3.69 -18.85 -7.46
N VAL A 455 3.51 -19.08 -8.75
CA VAL A 455 2.20 -19.03 -9.42
C VAL A 455 1.65 -20.42 -9.63
#